data_a6cd9b5ccc978cdadfc6b2dc4fe3f3a0
#
_entry.id   a6cd9b5ccc978cdadfc6b2dc4fe3f3a0
#
_cell.length_a   1.000
_cell.length_b   1.000
_cell.length_c   1.000
_cell.angle_alpha   90.00
_cell.angle_beta   90.00
_cell.angle_gamma   90.00
#
_symmetry.space_group_name_H-M   'P 1'
#
loop_
_entity.id
_entity.type
_entity.pdbx_description
1 polymer ?
#
loop_
_entity_poly.entity_id
_entity_poly.type
_entity_poly.pdbx_seq_one_letter_code
_entity_poly.pdbx_strand_id
1 'polypeptide(L)'
;MNSIDKTKEIYIFDVDGTLTPPRQTINTNFASFFTEFALKNQVYLASGSDLEKIESQLPESILKTVHGVFTCMGNCFHQYGKKIYQNDFIEVPGLREDLKDKVLSSKYPKRFGNHIEDRVGMINFSVVGRNADQEAREEYSSFDKEVNERTLFASVLNNKYKNKVTAVVGGEISIDIFNPGKDK
;
A
#
# COMPACT_ATOMS: atom_id res chain seq x y z
N MET A 1 -10.05 21.31 -17.82
CA MET A 1 -9.08 20.20 -17.91
C MET A 1 -7.71 20.83 -18.13
N ASN A 2 -6.88 20.94 -17.09
CA ASN A 2 -5.51 21.36 -17.31
C ASN A 2 -4.79 20.20 -17.98
N SER A 3 -4.51 20.34 -19.27
CA SER A 3 -3.67 19.38 -20.00
C SER A 3 -2.29 19.32 -19.35
N ILE A 4 -1.73 18.12 -19.22
CA ILE A 4 -0.33 17.95 -18.82
C ILE A 4 0.53 18.73 -19.81
N ASP A 5 1.21 19.74 -19.31
CA ASP A 5 2.18 20.48 -20.11
C ASP A 5 3.46 19.65 -20.24
N LYS A 6 3.63 19.01 -21.39
CA LYS A 6 4.75 18.11 -21.69
C LYS A 6 6.13 18.80 -21.67
N THR A 7 6.17 20.11 -21.54
CA THR A 7 7.40 20.89 -21.46
C THR A 7 7.85 21.13 -20.01
N LYS A 8 7.00 20.82 -19.03
CA LYS A 8 7.29 21.01 -17.61
C LYS A 8 7.70 19.70 -16.95
N GLU A 9 8.58 19.80 -15.99
CA GLU A 9 8.96 18.68 -15.12
C GLU A 9 7.77 18.21 -14.28
N ILE A 10 7.67 16.91 -14.11
CA ILE A 10 6.68 16.27 -13.25
C ILE A 10 7.37 15.85 -11.97
N TYR A 11 6.80 16.25 -10.84
CA TYR A 11 7.25 15.87 -9.52
C TYR A 11 6.28 14.88 -8.91
N ILE A 12 6.75 13.73 -8.47
CA ILE A 12 5.95 12.71 -7.78
C ILE A 12 6.52 12.53 -6.38
N PHE A 13 5.70 12.73 -5.36
CA PHE A 13 6.08 12.59 -3.96
C PHE A 13 5.34 11.43 -3.29
N ASP A 14 6.08 10.65 -2.52
CA ASP A 14 5.49 9.74 -1.54
C ASP A 14 4.93 10.55 -0.36
N VAL A 15 4.01 9.97 0.41
CA VAL A 15 3.37 10.65 1.55
C VAL A 15 4.03 10.23 2.86
N ASP A 16 3.89 8.95 3.24
CA ASP A 16 4.39 8.43 4.51
C ASP A 16 5.94 8.36 4.52
N GLY A 17 6.58 9.11 5.42
CA GLY A 17 8.06 9.16 5.53
C GLY A 17 8.72 10.14 4.55
N THR A 18 7.93 10.84 3.71
CA THR A 18 8.41 11.87 2.78
C THR A 18 7.77 13.22 3.09
N LEU A 19 6.47 13.38 2.87
CA LEU A 19 5.75 14.62 3.19
C LEU A 19 5.29 14.67 4.64
N THR A 20 5.05 13.52 5.24
CA THR A 20 4.60 13.38 6.63
C THR A 20 5.46 12.35 7.37
N PRO A 21 5.62 12.44 8.69
CA PRO A 21 6.01 11.27 9.47
C PRO A 21 4.98 10.15 9.24
N PRO A 22 5.39 8.86 9.25
CA PRO A 22 4.47 7.76 8.97
C PRO A 22 3.19 7.83 9.82
N ARG A 23 2.05 7.82 9.17
CA ARG A 23 0.71 7.86 9.79
C ARG A 23 0.40 9.13 10.61
N GLN A 24 1.13 10.21 10.42
CA GLN A 24 0.89 11.48 11.10
C GLN A 24 0.52 12.57 10.10
N THR A 25 -0.01 13.68 10.61
CA THR A 25 -0.31 14.86 9.80
C THR A 25 0.96 15.60 9.39
N ILE A 26 0.91 16.26 8.26
CA ILE A 26 1.98 17.12 7.76
C ILE A 26 2.24 18.28 8.72
N ASN A 27 3.50 18.70 8.87
CA ASN A 27 3.83 19.92 9.62
C ASN A 27 3.21 21.16 8.94
N THR A 28 2.58 22.03 9.71
CA THR A 28 1.81 23.19 9.17
C THR A 28 2.66 24.15 8.33
N ASN A 29 3.90 24.44 8.79
CA ASN A 29 4.79 25.34 8.06
C ASN A 29 5.25 24.72 6.74
N PHE A 30 5.53 23.40 6.75
CA PHE A 30 5.89 22.67 5.55
C PHE A 30 4.71 22.53 4.61
N ALA A 31 3.49 22.35 5.11
CA ALA A 31 2.28 22.31 4.30
C ALA A 31 2.09 23.60 3.48
N SER A 32 2.32 24.76 4.09
CA SER A 32 2.24 26.05 3.39
C SER A 32 3.29 26.15 2.28
N PHE A 33 4.52 25.80 2.57
CA PHE A 33 5.61 25.75 1.58
C PHE A 33 5.28 24.79 0.43
N PHE A 34 4.81 23.57 0.76
CA PHE A 34 4.51 22.56 -0.25
C PHE A 34 3.31 22.95 -1.12
N THR A 35 2.30 23.62 -0.55
CA THR A 35 1.18 24.16 -1.32
C THR A 35 1.65 25.19 -2.35
N GLU A 36 2.54 26.11 -1.95
CA GLU A 36 3.12 27.11 -2.89
C GLU A 36 3.96 26.44 -3.98
N PHE A 37 4.72 25.41 -3.63
CA PHE A 37 5.49 24.62 -4.60
C PHE A 37 4.57 23.94 -5.61
N ALA A 38 3.48 23.29 -5.12
CA ALA A 38 2.53 22.58 -5.98
C ALA A 38 1.73 23.51 -6.89
N LEU A 39 1.50 24.78 -6.50
CA LEU A 39 0.87 25.78 -7.36
C LEU A 39 1.74 26.16 -8.57
N LYS A 40 3.06 26.06 -8.45
CA LYS A 40 4.02 26.47 -9.48
C LYS A 40 4.50 25.32 -10.36
N ASN A 41 4.29 24.06 -9.94
CA ASN A 41 4.84 22.87 -10.56
C ASN A 41 3.77 21.83 -10.84
N GLN A 42 4.06 20.86 -11.72
CA GLN A 42 3.20 19.69 -11.94
C GLN A 42 3.49 18.63 -10.89
N VAL A 43 2.71 18.64 -9.80
CA VAL A 43 2.91 17.77 -8.64
C VAL A 43 1.85 16.69 -8.59
N TYR A 44 2.30 15.46 -8.38
CA TYR A 44 1.47 14.29 -8.08
C TYR A 44 1.90 13.68 -6.76
N LEU A 45 0.96 13.03 -6.08
CA LEU A 45 1.24 12.21 -4.90
C LEU A 45 1.10 10.74 -5.24
N ALA A 46 1.92 9.88 -4.63
CA ALA A 46 1.84 8.43 -4.79
C ALA A 46 2.01 7.75 -3.42
N SER A 47 0.99 7.03 -2.96
CA SER A 47 0.99 6.36 -1.66
C SER A 47 0.48 4.93 -1.75
N GLY A 48 0.98 4.07 -0.86
CA GLY A 48 0.41 2.75 -0.60
C GLY A 48 -0.94 2.80 0.13
N SER A 49 -1.27 3.94 0.74
CA SER A 49 -2.51 4.16 1.48
C SER A 49 -3.69 4.44 0.55
N ASP A 50 -4.91 4.25 1.07
CA ASP A 50 -6.14 4.73 0.44
C ASP A 50 -6.28 6.26 0.55
N LEU A 51 -7.29 6.81 -0.14
CA LEU A 51 -7.51 8.25 -0.18
C LEU A 51 -7.90 8.81 1.20
N GLU A 52 -8.77 8.14 1.93
CA GLU A 52 -9.24 8.56 3.25
C GLU A 52 -8.08 8.76 4.21
N LYS A 53 -7.11 7.84 4.19
CA LYS A 53 -5.91 7.98 5.00
C LYS A 53 -5.06 9.16 4.59
N ILE A 54 -4.87 9.40 3.29
CA ILE A 54 -4.11 10.55 2.79
C ILE A 54 -4.81 11.86 3.19
N GLU A 55 -6.14 11.93 3.11
CA GLU A 55 -6.95 13.07 3.55
C GLU A 55 -6.81 13.33 5.05
N SER A 56 -6.61 12.29 5.86
CA SER A 56 -6.34 12.46 7.29
C SER A 56 -4.95 13.02 7.60
N GLN A 57 -4.00 12.92 6.67
CA GLN A 57 -2.61 13.34 6.84
C GLN A 57 -2.30 14.70 6.19
N LEU A 58 -2.97 15.03 5.10
CA LEU A 58 -2.72 16.22 4.29
C LEU A 58 -3.94 17.15 4.30
N PRO A 59 -3.72 18.49 4.44
CA PRO A 59 -4.82 19.44 4.38
C PRO A 59 -5.42 19.51 2.98
N GLU A 60 -6.68 19.85 2.91
CA GLU A 60 -7.45 20.01 1.66
C GLU A 60 -6.77 20.97 0.67
N SER A 61 -6.07 21.99 1.17
CA SER A 61 -5.31 22.94 0.34
C SER A 61 -4.29 22.25 -0.55
N ILE A 62 -3.54 21.27 -0.02
CA ILE A 62 -2.59 20.46 -0.80
C ILE A 62 -3.35 19.60 -1.80
N LEU A 63 -4.37 18.86 -1.35
CA LEU A 63 -5.12 17.92 -2.18
C LEU A 63 -5.83 18.60 -3.36
N LYS A 64 -6.27 19.85 -3.18
CA LYS A 64 -6.85 20.67 -4.27
C LYS A 64 -5.81 21.24 -5.24
N THR A 65 -4.56 21.37 -4.79
CA THR A 65 -3.49 22.01 -5.57
C THR A 65 -2.71 21.02 -6.42
N VAL A 66 -2.46 19.80 -5.91
CA VAL A 66 -1.77 18.77 -6.67
C VAL A 66 -2.57 18.32 -7.90
N HIS A 67 -1.87 17.94 -8.96
CA HIS A 67 -2.48 17.52 -10.23
C HIS A 67 -3.18 16.16 -10.12
N GLY A 68 -2.82 15.34 -9.16
CA GLY A 68 -3.47 14.08 -8.87
C GLY A 68 -2.81 13.27 -7.77
N VAL A 69 -3.54 12.26 -7.29
CA VAL A 69 -3.13 11.40 -6.18
C VAL A 69 -3.29 9.94 -6.61
N PHE A 70 -2.18 9.23 -6.70
CA PHE A 70 -2.14 7.77 -6.84
C PHE A 70 -2.23 7.15 -5.45
N THR A 71 -3.25 6.35 -5.23
CA THR A 71 -3.53 5.66 -3.96
C THR A 71 -3.47 4.15 -4.14
N CYS A 72 -3.46 3.40 -3.04
CA CYS A 72 -3.50 1.94 -3.05
C CYS A 72 -2.39 1.34 -3.95
N MET A 73 -1.13 1.76 -3.74
CA MET A 73 0.02 1.31 -4.55
C MET A 73 -0.12 1.65 -6.05
N GLY A 74 -0.81 2.75 -6.39
CA GLY A 74 -1.07 3.13 -7.78
C GLY A 74 -2.29 2.46 -8.40
N ASN A 75 -3.02 1.62 -7.67
CA ASN A 75 -4.23 0.96 -8.16
C ASN A 75 -5.45 1.86 -8.23
N CYS A 76 -5.42 3.02 -7.58
CA CYS A 76 -6.40 4.10 -7.79
C CYS A 76 -5.70 5.39 -8.18
N PHE A 77 -6.34 6.15 -9.05
CA PHE A 77 -5.94 7.51 -9.36
C PHE A 77 -7.10 8.48 -9.16
N HIS A 78 -6.83 9.53 -8.39
CA HIS A 78 -7.77 10.61 -8.11
C HIS A 78 -7.24 11.92 -8.67
N GLN A 79 -8.10 12.68 -9.34
CA GLN A 79 -7.76 13.98 -9.88
C GLN A 79 -8.90 14.95 -9.59
N TYR A 80 -8.56 16.09 -8.99
CA TYR A 80 -9.54 17.13 -8.61
C TYR A 80 -10.73 16.58 -7.80
N GLY A 81 -10.45 15.70 -6.84
CA GLY A 81 -11.46 15.06 -5.98
C GLY A 81 -12.31 14.00 -6.66
N LYS A 82 -12.01 13.62 -7.92
CA LYS A 82 -12.72 12.57 -8.65
C LYS A 82 -11.83 11.35 -8.84
N LYS A 83 -12.38 10.18 -8.58
CA LYS A 83 -11.72 8.91 -8.93
C LYS A 83 -11.76 8.74 -10.45
N ILE A 84 -10.58 8.68 -11.08
CA ILE A 84 -10.41 8.54 -12.53
C ILE A 84 -10.34 7.08 -12.95
N TYR A 85 -9.59 6.26 -12.18
CA TYR A 85 -9.59 4.81 -12.37
C TYR A 85 -9.40 4.09 -11.04
N GLN A 86 -9.77 2.82 -11.06
CA GLN A 86 -9.48 1.83 -10.03
C GLN A 86 -9.18 0.50 -10.72
N ASN A 87 -8.07 -0.12 -10.35
CA ASN A 87 -7.72 -1.47 -10.77
C ASN A 87 -8.02 -2.42 -9.61
N ASP A 88 -8.97 -3.31 -9.80
CA ASP A 88 -9.27 -4.34 -8.83
C ASP A 88 -8.29 -5.53 -8.97
N PHE A 89 -8.13 -6.29 -7.90
CA PHE A 89 -7.35 -7.52 -7.92
C PHE A 89 -8.05 -8.56 -8.80
N ILE A 90 -7.31 -9.11 -9.76
CA ILE A 90 -7.80 -10.21 -10.60
C ILE A 90 -7.55 -11.51 -9.85
N GLU A 91 -8.64 -12.19 -9.48
CA GLU A 91 -8.58 -13.45 -8.75
C GLU A 91 -7.80 -14.53 -9.50
N VAL A 92 -6.99 -15.27 -8.74
CA VAL A 92 -6.17 -16.37 -9.25
C VAL A 92 -6.66 -17.68 -8.63
N PRO A 93 -7.15 -18.63 -9.41
CA PRO A 93 -7.64 -19.91 -8.88
C PRO A 93 -6.60 -20.63 -8.02
N GLY A 94 -7.02 -21.09 -6.84
CA GLY A 94 -6.18 -21.81 -5.88
C GLY A 94 -5.36 -20.90 -4.94
N LEU A 95 -5.27 -19.59 -5.21
CA LEU A 95 -4.49 -18.68 -4.37
C LEU A 95 -5.04 -18.60 -2.95
N ARG A 96 -6.35 -18.39 -2.81
CA ARG A 96 -6.95 -18.22 -1.47
C ARG A 96 -6.90 -19.50 -0.63
N GLU A 97 -6.96 -20.67 -1.28
CA GLU A 97 -6.77 -21.97 -0.64
C GLU A 97 -5.35 -22.08 -0.09
N ASP A 98 -4.34 -21.75 -0.88
CA ASP A 98 -2.94 -21.77 -0.43
C ASP A 98 -2.70 -20.79 0.74
N LEU A 99 -3.34 -19.61 0.73
CA LEU A 99 -3.24 -18.67 1.84
C LEU A 99 -3.86 -19.24 3.14
N LYS A 100 -5.01 -19.89 3.04
CA LYS A 100 -5.66 -20.57 4.18
C LYS A 100 -4.81 -21.72 4.70
N ASP A 101 -4.27 -22.54 3.80
CA ASP A 101 -3.40 -23.66 4.15
C ASP A 101 -2.12 -23.18 4.83
N LYS A 102 -1.58 -22.03 4.40
CA LYS A 102 -0.43 -21.41 5.05
C LYS A 102 -0.74 -20.96 6.48
N VAL A 103 -1.92 -20.39 6.73
CA VAL A 103 -2.35 -20.03 8.10
C VAL A 103 -2.40 -21.27 9.00
N LEU A 104 -2.91 -22.39 8.47
CA LEU A 104 -3.04 -23.66 9.23
C LEU A 104 -1.68 -24.34 9.44
N SER A 105 -0.78 -24.29 8.46
CA SER A 105 0.50 -25.00 8.49
C SER A 105 1.67 -24.22 9.12
N SER A 106 1.48 -22.95 9.43
CA SER A 106 2.53 -22.15 10.05
C SER A 106 2.86 -22.66 11.46
N LYS A 107 4.15 -22.68 11.79
CA LYS A 107 4.67 -23.06 13.11
C LYS A 107 4.44 -21.97 14.17
N TYR A 108 4.12 -20.74 13.80
CA TYR A 108 3.75 -19.70 14.76
C TYR A 108 2.41 -20.06 15.39
N PRO A 109 2.29 -20.10 16.73
CA PRO A 109 1.13 -20.72 17.38
C PRO A 109 -0.11 -19.82 17.48
N LYS A 110 0.07 -18.48 17.45
CA LYS A 110 -1.03 -17.53 17.72
C LYS A 110 -1.72 -17.08 16.43
N ARG A 111 -3.07 -16.91 16.50
CA ARG A 111 -3.92 -16.44 15.39
C ARG A 111 -4.95 -15.46 15.93
N PHE A 112 -5.07 -14.29 15.29
CA PHE A 112 -5.93 -13.18 15.73
C PHE A 112 -7.02 -12.82 14.72
N GLY A 113 -7.26 -13.70 13.74
CA GLY A 113 -8.28 -13.47 12.70
C GLY A 113 -7.90 -12.45 11.64
N ASN A 114 -8.80 -12.28 10.67
CA ASN A 114 -8.58 -11.44 9.48
C ASN A 114 -7.21 -11.70 8.81
N HIS A 115 -7.00 -12.93 8.37
CA HIS A 115 -5.73 -13.36 7.78
C HIS A 115 -5.57 -12.95 6.32
N ILE A 116 -6.69 -12.78 5.60
CA ILE A 116 -6.75 -12.42 4.18
C ILE A 116 -7.62 -11.17 4.08
N GLU A 117 -7.01 -10.02 3.89
CA GLU A 117 -7.69 -8.73 3.79
C GLU A 117 -7.67 -8.27 2.33
N ASP A 118 -8.87 -8.18 1.74
CA ASP A 118 -9.02 -7.63 0.40
C ASP A 118 -8.87 -6.11 0.44
N ARG A 119 -8.02 -5.60 -0.43
CA ARG A 119 -7.80 -4.18 -0.65
C ARG A 119 -7.93 -3.87 -2.13
N VAL A 120 -8.04 -2.61 -2.46
CA VAL A 120 -8.07 -2.19 -3.86
C VAL A 120 -6.77 -2.64 -4.56
N GLY A 121 -6.94 -3.48 -5.58
CA GLY A 121 -5.85 -3.98 -6.42
C GLY A 121 -4.92 -5.00 -5.77
N MET A 122 -5.16 -5.42 -4.52
CA MET A 122 -4.27 -6.33 -3.82
C MET A 122 -4.96 -7.13 -2.70
N ILE A 123 -4.32 -8.20 -2.30
CA ILE A 123 -4.62 -8.93 -1.06
C ILE A 123 -3.49 -8.65 -0.06
N ASN A 124 -3.82 -8.27 1.17
CA ASN A 124 -2.87 -8.23 2.27
C ASN A 124 -3.06 -9.48 3.12
N PHE A 125 -2.04 -10.33 3.16
CA PHE A 125 -2.04 -11.62 3.85
C PHE A 125 -1.21 -11.56 5.13
N SER A 126 -1.71 -12.13 6.23
CA SER A 126 -0.98 -12.22 7.49
C SER A 126 -1.26 -13.53 8.22
N VAL A 127 -0.22 -14.29 8.52
CA VAL A 127 -0.32 -15.53 9.31
C VAL A 127 -0.82 -15.27 10.72
N VAL A 128 -0.30 -14.24 11.39
CA VAL A 128 -0.75 -13.87 12.74
C VAL A 128 -2.15 -13.24 12.73
N GLY A 129 -2.54 -12.64 11.61
CA GLY A 129 -3.82 -11.97 11.42
C GLY A 129 -3.76 -10.46 11.67
N ARG A 130 -4.63 -9.72 10.98
CA ARG A 130 -4.66 -8.24 11.02
C ARG A 130 -5.20 -7.69 12.34
N ASN A 131 -5.98 -8.51 13.08
CA ASN A 131 -6.53 -8.14 14.38
C ASN A 131 -5.53 -8.31 15.53
N ALA A 132 -4.30 -8.75 15.26
CA ALA A 132 -3.23 -8.82 16.25
C ALA A 132 -2.93 -7.43 16.82
N ASP A 133 -2.81 -7.35 18.16
CA ASP A 133 -2.33 -6.17 18.86
C ASP A 133 -0.82 -5.96 18.63
N GLN A 134 -0.27 -4.89 19.20
CA GLN A 134 1.13 -4.53 18.96
C GLN A 134 2.09 -5.58 19.51
N GLU A 135 1.82 -6.15 20.67
CA GLU A 135 2.65 -7.19 21.29
C GLU A 135 2.71 -8.45 20.42
N ALA A 136 1.55 -8.93 19.97
CA ALA A 136 1.46 -10.08 19.08
C ALA A 136 2.14 -9.87 17.72
N ARG A 137 2.11 -8.62 17.21
CA ARG A 137 2.83 -8.24 15.99
C ARG A 137 4.34 -8.30 16.17
N GLU A 138 4.85 -7.76 17.25
CA GLU A 138 6.28 -7.77 17.59
C GLU A 138 6.78 -9.21 17.80
N GLU A 139 6.01 -10.04 18.50
CA GLU A 139 6.33 -11.46 18.67
C GLU A 139 6.41 -12.20 17.32
N TYR A 140 5.40 -12.01 16.45
CA TYR A 140 5.41 -12.62 15.13
C TYR A 140 6.54 -12.10 14.28
N SER A 141 6.82 -10.80 14.32
CA SER A 141 7.95 -10.20 13.58
C SER A 141 9.29 -10.79 14.02
N SER A 142 9.46 -11.04 15.33
CA SER A 142 10.66 -11.70 15.87
C SER A 142 10.77 -13.13 15.40
N PHE A 143 9.70 -13.92 15.49
CA PHE A 143 9.64 -15.28 14.95
C PHE A 143 9.96 -15.29 13.44
N ASP A 144 9.36 -14.40 12.65
CA ASP A 144 9.58 -14.34 11.20
C ASP A 144 11.03 -14.00 10.85
N LYS A 145 11.69 -13.12 11.62
CA LYS A 145 13.13 -12.81 11.43
C LYS A 145 14.04 -14.03 11.61
N GLU A 146 13.66 -14.95 12.50
CA GLU A 146 14.44 -16.18 12.74
C GLU A 146 14.21 -17.22 11.63
N VAL A 147 12.96 -17.41 11.19
CA VAL A 147 12.60 -18.50 10.27
C VAL A 147 12.37 -18.06 8.83
N ASN A 148 12.30 -16.74 8.57
CA ASN A 148 12.02 -16.15 7.24
C ASN A 148 10.72 -16.65 6.61
N GLU A 149 9.68 -16.91 7.42
CA GLU A 149 8.43 -17.53 6.96
C GLU A 149 7.75 -16.76 5.85
N ARG A 150 7.65 -15.43 5.99
CA ARG A 150 7.01 -14.57 5.00
C ARG A 150 7.78 -14.54 3.68
N THR A 151 9.10 -14.40 3.74
CA THR A 151 9.98 -14.38 2.55
C THR A 151 9.91 -15.70 1.79
N LEU A 152 9.97 -16.81 2.50
CA LEU A 152 9.88 -18.13 1.89
C LEU A 152 8.52 -18.37 1.25
N PHE A 153 7.43 -18.00 1.94
CA PHE A 153 6.10 -18.17 1.39
C PHE A 153 5.83 -17.24 0.21
N ALA A 154 6.25 -15.98 0.26
CA ALA A 154 6.18 -15.08 -0.89
C ALA A 154 6.90 -15.66 -2.12
N SER A 155 8.08 -16.26 -1.92
CA SER A 155 8.81 -16.96 -3.00
C SER A 155 8.01 -18.15 -3.56
N VAL A 156 7.37 -18.95 -2.70
CA VAL A 156 6.49 -20.06 -3.14
C VAL A 156 5.34 -19.55 -4.00
N LEU A 157 4.66 -18.48 -3.56
CA LEU A 157 3.57 -17.87 -4.32
C LEU A 157 4.04 -17.32 -5.67
N ASN A 158 5.17 -16.61 -5.70
CA ASN A 158 5.74 -16.06 -6.92
C ASN A 158 6.12 -17.14 -7.93
N ASN A 159 6.61 -18.29 -7.46
CA ASN A 159 6.94 -19.42 -8.31
C ASN A 159 5.68 -20.15 -8.81
N LYS A 160 4.74 -20.48 -7.90
CA LYS A 160 3.53 -21.23 -8.23
C LYS A 160 2.61 -20.45 -9.17
N TYR A 161 2.48 -19.13 -8.93
CA TYR A 161 1.60 -18.25 -9.69
C TYR A 161 2.36 -17.28 -10.60
N LYS A 162 3.47 -17.73 -11.15
CA LYS A 162 4.34 -16.94 -12.04
C LYS A 162 3.52 -16.22 -13.12
N ASN A 163 3.79 -14.93 -13.32
CA ASN A 163 3.09 -14.05 -14.27
C ASN A 163 1.60 -13.78 -13.95
N LYS A 164 1.08 -14.28 -12.83
CA LYS A 164 -0.30 -14.00 -12.39
C LYS A 164 -0.34 -13.25 -11.06
N VAL A 165 0.67 -13.48 -10.21
CA VAL A 165 0.80 -12.90 -8.88
C VAL A 165 2.22 -12.40 -8.69
N THR A 166 2.33 -11.27 -8.00
CA THR A 166 3.54 -10.78 -7.34
C THR A 166 3.27 -10.72 -5.83
N ALA A 167 4.05 -11.43 -5.04
CA ALA A 167 3.97 -11.44 -3.59
C ALA A 167 5.26 -10.86 -2.99
N VAL A 168 5.14 -9.86 -2.14
CA VAL A 168 6.26 -9.20 -1.45
C VAL A 168 6.00 -9.11 0.03
N VAL A 169 7.04 -9.16 0.84
CA VAL A 169 6.92 -8.93 2.28
C VAL A 169 6.54 -7.47 2.50
N GLY A 170 5.41 -7.24 3.15
CA GLY A 170 4.83 -5.93 3.42
C GLY A 170 4.73 -5.64 4.91
N GLY A 171 5.18 -4.46 5.33
CA GLY A 171 5.08 -4.03 6.71
C GLY A 171 5.67 -5.03 7.71
N GLU A 172 5.13 -5.03 8.95
CA GLU A 172 5.68 -5.79 10.07
C GLU A 172 5.28 -7.28 10.07
N ILE A 173 4.06 -7.59 9.60
CA ILE A 173 3.45 -8.92 9.76
C ILE A 173 2.84 -9.49 8.47
N SER A 174 2.92 -8.77 7.35
CA SER A 174 2.12 -9.07 6.16
C SER A 174 2.95 -9.50 4.97
N ILE A 175 2.27 -10.10 4.01
CA ILE A 175 2.68 -10.25 2.61
C ILE A 175 1.65 -9.49 1.78
N ASP A 176 2.10 -8.60 0.93
CA ASP A 176 1.28 -7.89 -0.04
C ASP A 176 1.31 -8.66 -1.37
N ILE A 177 0.12 -8.96 -1.88
CA ILE A 177 -0.07 -9.82 -3.05
C ILE A 177 -0.90 -9.05 -4.07
N PHE A 178 -0.35 -8.85 -5.26
CA PHE A 178 -0.99 -8.09 -6.34
C PHE A 178 -0.72 -8.72 -7.70
N ASN A 179 -1.49 -8.32 -8.71
CA ASN A 179 -1.21 -8.76 -10.07
C ASN A 179 0.03 -8.05 -10.63
N PRO A 180 0.85 -8.69 -11.50
CA PRO A 180 2.07 -8.11 -12.02
C PRO A 180 1.87 -6.73 -12.68
N GLY A 181 2.77 -5.79 -12.40
CA GLY A 181 2.70 -4.41 -12.92
C GLY A 181 1.61 -3.55 -12.27
N LYS A 182 1.12 -3.94 -11.08
CA LYS A 182 0.12 -3.22 -10.28
C LYS A 182 0.67 -2.79 -8.92
N ASP A 183 1.96 -2.64 -8.82
CA ASP A 183 2.69 -2.08 -7.69
C ASP A 183 3.13 -0.63 -7.96
N LYS A 184 3.49 0.06 -6.87
CA LYS A 184 3.99 1.43 -6.85
C LYS A 184 5.36 1.55 -7.52
#